data_657db9e631adc97d0505e31067d80fac
#
_entry.id   657db9e631adc97d0505e31067d80fac
#
_cell.length_a   1.000
_cell.length_b   1.000
_cell.length_c   1.000
_cell.angle_alpha   90.00
_cell.angle_beta   90.00
_cell.angle_gamma   90.00
#
_symmetry.space_group_name_H-M   'P 1'
#
loop_
_entity.id
_entity.type
_entity.pdbx_description
1 polymer ?
#
loop_
_entity_poly.entity_id
_entity_poly.type
_entity_poly.pdbx_seq_one_letter_code
_entity_poly.pdbx_strand_id
1 'polypeptide(L)'
;MADSRSQLHAQLAASSPITLSAHQADQLVRFAELLAAAPFNVTATQGAAAIVERHVIDALRGVDRVDAAPPGALLDVGSGGGSPSLVLGIVRPQRELHLVESVGRKAAFLTSLAAHLGVEAHVHAERSELLAAGSLRDAAACVTARALAPPPIAIELCAPLVQVGGRLVLWSRAPIDETILAAAHALACSHLAGDGAQLVFEKREPTPAAYPRRPGMAAKRPLARRS
;
A
#
# COMPACT_ATOMS: atom_id res chain seq x y z
N MET A 1 -26.24 -7.62 -16.49
CA MET A 1 -24.92 -7.92 -15.87
C MET A 1 -23.76 -7.75 -16.89
N ALA A 2 -23.87 -8.23 -18.14
CA ALA A 2 -22.82 -8.04 -19.16
C ALA A 2 -22.54 -6.55 -19.47
N ASP A 3 -23.59 -5.73 -19.62
CA ASP A 3 -23.44 -4.28 -19.89
C ASP A 3 -22.67 -3.53 -18.80
N SER A 4 -22.89 -3.88 -17.51
CA SER A 4 -22.22 -3.19 -16.40
C SER A 4 -20.72 -3.52 -16.39
N ARG A 5 -20.30 -4.76 -16.70
CA ARG A 5 -18.90 -5.16 -16.74
C ARG A 5 -18.17 -4.54 -17.93
N SER A 6 -18.80 -4.47 -19.10
CA SER A 6 -18.27 -3.76 -20.27
C SER A 6 -18.05 -2.27 -19.98
N GLN A 7 -18.96 -1.64 -19.22
CA GLN A 7 -18.81 -0.26 -18.77
C GLN A 7 -17.60 -0.08 -17.83
N LEU A 8 -17.37 -1.02 -16.89
CA LEU A 8 -16.20 -0.98 -16.01
C LEU A 8 -14.89 -1.12 -16.79
N HIS A 9 -14.83 -2.00 -17.80
CA HIS A 9 -13.67 -2.09 -18.70
C HIS A 9 -13.44 -0.80 -19.48
N ALA A 10 -14.51 -0.19 -20.04
CA ALA A 10 -14.40 1.07 -20.74
C ALA A 10 -13.91 2.21 -19.84
N GLN A 11 -14.44 2.30 -18.61
CA GLN A 11 -14.00 3.27 -17.60
C GLN A 11 -12.51 3.07 -17.26
N LEU A 12 -12.10 1.82 -17.02
CA LEU A 12 -10.71 1.49 -16.71
C LEU A 12 -9.79 1.87 -17.87
N ALA A 13 -10.15 1.50 -19.11
CA ALA A 13 -9.36 1.81 -20.30
C ALA A 13 -9.22 3.31 -20.54
N ALA A 14 -10.29 4.10 -20.30
CA ALA A 14 -10.27 5.54 -20.48
C ALA A 14 -9.45 6.29 -19.41
N SER A 15 -9.31 5.73 -18.21
CA SER A 15 -8.73 6.43 -17.05
C SER A 15 -7.40 5.85 -16.57
N SER A 16 -6.98 4.69 -17.09
CA SER A 16 -5.73 4.04 -16.65
C SER A 16 -4.50 4.88 -17.05
N PRO A 17 -3.60 5.20 -16.11
CA PRO A 17 -2.38 5.93 -16.40
C PRO A 17 -1.30 5.06 -17.06
N ILE A 18 -1.52 3.75 -17.15
CA ILE A 18 -0.59 2.77 -17.72
C ILE A 18 -1.30 1.88 -18.74
N THR A 19 -0.55 1.29 -19.66
CA THR A 19 -1.08 0.26 -20.55
C THR A 19 -1.31 -1.04 -19.77
N LEU A 20 -2.50 -1.61 -19.91
CA LEU A 20 -2.90 -2.88 -19.29
C LEU A 20 -3.08 -3.95 -20.37
N SER A 21 -2.66 -5.18 -20.07
CA SER A 21 -3.07 -6.33 -20.88
C SER A 21 -4.56 -6.63 -20.64
N ALA A 22 -5.20 -7.35 -21.56
CA ALA A 22 -6.60 -7.76 -21.40
C ALA A 22 -6.82 -8.57 -20.10
N HIS A 23 -5.88 -9.42 -19.73
CA HIS A 23 -5.91 -10.20 -18.50
C HIS A 23 -5.85 -9.32 -17.25
N GLN A 24 -4.92 -8.36 -17.21
CA GLN A 24 -4.82 -7.40 -16.10
C GLN A 24 -6.09 -6.54 -15.96
N ALA A 25 -6.64 -6.05 -17.07
CA ALA A 25 -7.88 -5.29 -17.06
C ALA A 25 -9.05 -6.12 -16.49
N ASP A 26 -9.14 -7.40 -16.87
CA ASP A 26 -10.17 -8.32 -16.35
C ASP A 26 -9.98 -8.59 -14.86
N GLN A 27 -8.77 -8.82 -14.38
CA GLN A 27 -8.46 -8.97 -12.95
C GLN A 27 -8.81 -7.71 -12.14
N LEU A 28 -8.52 -6.51 -12.66
CA LEU A 28 -8.80 -5.23 -12.00
C LEU A 28 -10.31 -4.94 -11.92
N VAL A 29 -11.07 -5.23 -12.98
CA VAL A 29 -12.53 -5.14 -12.94
C VAL A 29 -13.10 -6.15 -11.94
N ARG A 30 -12.61 -7.39 -11.96
CA ARG A 30 -13.01 -8.42 -10.99
C ARG A 30 -12.67 -8.03 -9.55
N PHE A 31 -11.51 -7.41 -9.30
CA PHE A 31 -11.18 -6.84 -8.00
C PHE A 31 -12.24 -5.84 -7.53
N ALA A 32 -12.67 -4.92 -8.40
CA ALA A 32 -13.68 -3.94 -8.06
C ALA A 32 -15.05 -4.57 -7.76
N GLU A 33 -15.45 -5.59 -8.53
CA GLU A 33 -16.69 -6.34 -8.31
C GLU A 33 -16.67 -7.08 -6.96
N LEU A 34 -15.58 -7.80 -6.67
CA LEU A 34 -15.41 -8.56 -5.43
C LEU A 34 -15.35 -7.66 -4.20
N LEU A 35 -14.65 -6.51 -4.31
CA LEU A 35 -14.58 -5.55 -3.21
C LEU A 35 -15.93 -4.88 -2.97
N ALA A 36 -16.71 -4.59 -4.02
CA ALA A 36 -18.08 -4.05 -3.91
C ALA A 36 -19.06 -5.04 -3.25
N ALA A 37 -18.83 -6.33 -3.43
CA ALA A 37 -19.63 -7.41 -2.86
C ALA A 37 -19.11 -7.91 -1.49
N ALA A 38 -18.12 -7.25 -0.90
CA ALA A 38 -17.55 -7.67 0.37
C ALA A 38 -18.61 -7.77 1.48
N PRO A 39 -18.59 -8.85 2.31
CA PRO A 39 -19.65 -9.11 3.28
C PRO A 39 -19.63 -8.19 4.52
N PHE A 40 -18.65 -7.30 4.59
CA PHE A 40 -18.51 -6.28 5.64
C PHE A 40 -17.77 -5.06 5.11
N ASN A 41 -17.81 -3.96 5.85
CA ASN A 41 -17.22 -2.70 5.43
C ASN A 41 -15.67 -2.77 5.46
N VAL A 42 -15.07 -3.12 4.32
CA VAL A 42 -13.61 -3.04 4.10
C VAL A 42 -13.20 -1.70 3.48
N THR A 43 -14.15 -0.99 2.90
CA THR A 43 -14.00 0.35 2.34
C THR A 43 -15.30 1.16 2.53
N ALA A 44 -15.17 2.48 2.60
CA ALA A 44 -16.33 3.38 2.57
C ALA A 44 -16.88 3.59 1.15
N THR A 45 -16.15 3.17 0.11
CA THR A 45 -16.55 3.32 -1.30
C THR A 45 -17.56 2.23 -1.66
N GLN A 46 -18.69 2.61 -2.19
CA GLN A 46 -19.75 1.68 -2.61
C GLN A 46 -19.85 1.61 -4.14
N GLY A 47 -20.14 0.41 -4.66
CA GLY A 47 -20.31 0.14 -6.07
C GLY A 47 -19.00 -0.01 -6.85
N ALA A 48 -18.98 -0.94 -7.80
CA ALA A 48 -17.78 -1.32 -8.55
C ALA A 48 -17.19 -0.16 -9.35
N ALA A 49 -18.01 0.70 -9.97
CA ALA A 49 -17.55 1.84 -10.74
C ALA A 49 -16.78 2.86 -9.87
N ALA A 50 -17.29 3.17 -8.66
CA ALA A 50 -16.59 4.05 -7.73
C ALA A 50 -15.31 3.42 -7.19
N ILE A 51 -15.26 2.08 -7.05
CA ILE A 51 -14.05 1.35 -6.66
C ILE A 51 -13.02 1.39 -7.79
N VAL A 52 -13.42 1.23 -9.05
CA VAL A 52 -12.50 1.41 -10.19
C VAL A 52 -11.83 2.78 -10.10
N GLU A 53 -12.58 3.86 -9.92
CA GLU A 53 -12.00 5.22 -9.87
C GLU A 53 -11.14 5.44 -8.62
N ARG A 54 -11.67 5.15 -7.44
CA ARG A 54 -11.06 5.57 -6.16
C ARG A 54 -10.04 4.58 -5.60
N HIS A 55 -10.04 3.34 -6.07
CA HIS A 55 -9.15 2.30 -5.58
C HIS A 55 -8.21 1.77 -6.67
N VAL A 56 -8.75 1.47 -7.86
CA VAL A 56 -7.94 0.92 -8.95
C VAL A 56 -7.12 2.01 -9.61
N ILE A 57 -7.77 3.04 -10.17
CA ILE A 57 -7.07 4.13 -10.87
C ILE A 57 -6.13 4.90 -9.94
N ASP A 58 -6.56 5.17 -8.70
CA ASP A 58 -5.72 5.83 -7.71
C ASP A 58 -4.46 5.00 -7.37
N ALA A 59 -4.58 3.67 -7.27
CA ALA A 59 -3.43 2.78 -7.06
C ALA A 59 -2.50 2.77 -8.28
N LEU A 60 -3.05 2.69 -9.50
CA LEU A 60 -2.28 2.69 -10.75
C LEU A 60 -1.45 3.98 -10.94
N ARG A 61 -1.89 5.12 -10.43
CA ARG A 61 -1.13 6.38 -10.45
C ARG A 61 0.19 6.33 -9.65
N GLY A 62 0.34 5.35 -8.75
CA GLY A 62 1.57 5.14 -7.98
C GLY A 62 2.54 4.14 -8.60
N VAL A 63 2.22 3.53 -9.74
CA VAL A 63 3.04 2.47 -10.36
C VAL A 63 4.46 2.94 -10.64
N ASP A 64 4.65 4.15 -11.18
CA ASP A 64 5.98 4.70 -11.48
C ASP A 64 6.85 4.82 -10.21
N ARG A 65 6.23 5.09 -9.07
CA ARG A 65 6.92 5.19 -7.77
C ARG A 65 7.41 3.82 -7.29
N VAL A 66 6.58 2.79 -7.53
CA VAL A 66 6.91 1.39 -7.23
C VAL A 66 7.98 0.87 -8.18
N ASP A 67 7.88 1.19 -9.47
CA ASP A 67 8.86 0.78 -10.49
C ASP A 67 10.24 1.39 -10.27
N ALA A 68 10.28 2.59 -9.71
CA ALA A 68 11.51 3.27 -9.38
C ALA A 68 12.17 2.76 -8.07
N ALA A 69 11.53 1.84 -7.33
CA ALA A 69 12.19 1.08 -6.26
C ALA A 69 13.09 -0.02 -6.84
N PRO A 70 14.15 -0.44 -6.14
CA PRO A 70 14.98 -1.54 -6.59
C PRO A 70 14.17 -2.84 -6.79
N PRO A 71 14.72 -3.84 -7.53
CA PRO A 71 14.11 -5.16 -7.57
C PRO A 71 13.95 -5.77 -6.17
N GLY A 72 12.89 -6.54 -5.96
CA GLY A 72 12.61 -7.21 -4.70
C GLY A 72 11.14 -7.11 -4.28
N ALA A 73 10.87 -7.48 -3.04
CA ALA A 73 9.51 -7.58 -2.50
C ALA A 73 8.78 -6.22 -2.44
N LEU A 74 7.49 -6.28 -2.72
CA LEU A 74 6.51 -5.20 -2.47
C LEU A 74 5.70 -5.56 -1.23
N LEU A 75 5.71 -4.71 -0.23
CA LEU A 75 5.00 -4.92 1.01
C LEU A 75 4.01 -3.77 1.25
N ASP A 76 2.79 -4.09 1.64
CA ASP A 76 1.75 -3.09 1.94
C ASP A 76 1.31 -3.17 3.40
N VAL A 77 1.32 -2.03 4.10
CA VAL A 77 0.97 -1.95 5.52
C VAL A 77 -0.43 -1.39 5.71
N GLY A 78 -1.29 -2.16 6.40
CA GLY A 78 -2.69 -1.82 6.56
C GLY A 78 -3.49 -2.08 5.29
N SER A 79 -3.27 -3.23 4.66
CA SER A 79 -3.78 -3.57 3.32
C SER A 79 -5.30 -3.56 3.20
N GLY A 80 -6.04 -3.75 4.30
CA GLY A 80 -7.49 -3.53 4.39
C GLY A 80 -8.30 -4.26 3.32
N GLY A 81 -8.81 -3.50 2.34
CA GLY A 81 -9.56 -4.01 1.18
C GLY A 81 -8.68 -4.39 -0.03
N GLY A 82 -7.34 -4.39 0.10
CA GLY A 82 -6.42 -4.81 -0.95
C GLY A 82 -6.00 -3.72 -1.94
N SER A 83 -6.27 -2.44 -1.67
CA SER A 83 -5.75 -1.34 -2.49
C SER A 83 -4.85 -0.44 -1.64
N PRO A 84 -3.61 -0.15 -2.09
CA PRO A 84 -3.10 -0.33 -3.46
C PRO A 84 -2.55 -1.73 -3.78
N SER A 85 -2.29 -2.57 -2.80
CA SER A 85 -1.45 -3.77 -2.88
C SER A 85 -1.84 -4.78 -3.95
N LEU A 86 -3.08 -5.28 -3.96
CA LEU A 86 -3.52 -6.27 -4.95
C LEU A 86 -3.58 -5.67 -6.36
N VAL A 87 -3.93 -4.38 -6.49
CA VAL A 87 -3.87 -3.68 -7.78
C VAL A 87 -2.44 -3.65 -8.31
N LEU A 88 -1.47 -3.31 -7.45
CA LEU A 88 -0.05 -3.31 -7.80
C LEU A 88 0.47 -4.72 -8.09
N GLY A 89 0.05 -5.73 -7.32
CA GLY A 89 0.39 -7.13 -7.57
C GLY A 89 -0.11 -7.65 -8.92
N ILE A 90 -1.31 -7.26 -9.33
CA ILE A 90 -1.85 -7.58 -10.67
C ILE A 90 -0.99 -7.01 -11.79
N VAL A 91 -0.54 -5.75 -11.65
CA VAL A 91 0.21 -5.08 -12.72
C VAL A 91 1.73 -5.28 -12.62
N ARG A 92 2.23 -5.81 -11.50
CA ARG A 92 3.65 -6.12 -11.26
C ARG A 92 3.83 -7.52 -10.65
N PRO A 93 3.37 -8.58 -11.36
CA PRO A 93 3.38 -9.95 -10.84
C PRO A 93 4.78 -10.52 -10.58
N GLN A 94 5.83 -9.85 -11.08
CA GLN A 94 7.23 -10.25 -10.85
C GLN A 94 7.75 -9.84 -9.46
N ARG A 95 7.01 -9.03 -8.68
CA ARG A 95 7.39 -8.67 -7.32
C ARG A 95 6.70 -9.61 -6.33
N GLU A 96 7.48 -10.20 -5.44
CA GLU A 96 6.93 -10.93 -4.30
C GLU A 96 6.05 -9.96 -3.47
N LEU A 97 4.79 -10.34 -3.22
CA LEU A 97 3.81 -9.46 -2.60
C LEU A 97 3.52 -9.87 -1.16
N HIS A 98 3.73 -8.95 -0.21
CA HIS A 98 3.38 -9.12 1.19
C HIS A 98 2.27 -8.13 1.59
N LEU A 99 1.20 -8.64 2.21
CA LEU A 99 0.05 -7.87 2.68
C LEU A 99 0.00 -7.94 4.21
N VAL A 100 0.14 -6.80 4.88
CA VAL A 100 0.13 -6.73 6.34
C VAL A 100 -1.19 -6.11 6.81
N GLU A 101 -1.99 -6.89 7.55
CA GLU A 101 -3.28 -6.44 8.08
C GLU A 101 -3.50 -7.02 9.48
N SER A 102 -3.59 -6.15 10.47
CA SER A 102 -3.69 -6.57 11.88
C SER A 102 -5.07 -7.08 12.30
N VAL A 103 -6.11 -6.80 11.51
CA VAL A 103 -7.48 -7.26 11.80
C VAL A 103 -7.72 -8.60 11.11
N GLY A 104 -7.75 -9.69 11.88
CA GLY A 104 -7.81 -11.07 11.37
C GLY A 104 -8.90 -11.32 10.32
N ARG A 105 -10.13 -10.79 10.50
CA ARG A 105 -11.20 -10.93 9.49
C ARG A 105 -10.86 -10.25 8.16
N LYS A 106 -10.13 -9.13 8.18
CA LYS A 106 -9.68 -8.45 6.96
C LYS A 106 -8.53 -9.20 6.31
N ALA A 107 -7.60 -9.75 7.10
CA ALA A 107 -6.53 -10.60 6.59
C ALA A 107 -7.09 -11.86 5.90
N ALA A 108 -8.08 -12.53 6.50
CA ALA A 108 -8.76 -13.67 5.88
C ALA A 108 -9.47 -13.28 4.57
N PHE A 109 -10.12 -12.10 4.54
CA PHE A 109 -10.72 -11.57 3.31
C PHE A 109 -9.66 -11.31 2.22
N LEU A 110 -8.51 -10.71 2.57
CA LEU A 110 -7.40 -10.48 1.63
C LEU A 110 -6.86 -11.78 1.05
N THR A 111 -6.70 -12.83 1.86
CA THR A 111 -6.27 -14.16 1.39
C THR A 111 -7.26 -14.71 0.36
N SER A 112 -8.57 -14.65 0.67
CA SER A 112 -9.62 -15.09 -0.26
C SER A 112 -9.64 -14.24 -1.54
N LEU A 113 -9.51 -12.92 -1.41
CA LEU A 113 -9.54 -12.00 -2.54
C LEU A 113 -8.35 -12.23 -3.48
N ALA A 114 -7.13 -12.36 -2.94
CA ALA A 114 -5.93 -12.68 -3.71
C ALA A 114 -6.09 -14.00 -4.49
N ALA A 115 -6.59 -15.05 -3.84
CA ALA A 115 -6.86 -16.34 -4.48
C ALA A 115 -7.88 -16.22 -5.64
N HIS A 116 -8.99 -15.48 -5.43
CA HIS A 116 -10.00 -15.26 -6.48
C HIS A 116 -9.48 -14.44 -7.68
N LEU A 117 -8.44 -13.64 -7.47
CA LEU A 117 -7.79 -12.84 -8.50
C LEU A 117 -6.61 -13.57 -9.15
N GLY A 118 -6.20 -14.74 -8.64
CA GLY A 118 -5.00 -15.43 -9.10
C GLY A 118 -3.71 -14.65 -8.80
N VAL A 119 -3.69 -13.88 -7.72
CA VAL A 119 -2.52 -13.12 -7.27
C VAL A 119 -1.82 -13.87 -6.15
N GLU A 120 -0.55 -14.22 -6.35
CA GLU A 120 0.27 -14.79 -5.29
C GLU A 120 0.62 -13.70 -4.27
N ALA A 121 0.28 -13.91 -3.01
CA ALA A 121 0.53 -12.96 -1.93
C ALA A 121 0.71 -13.64 -0.58
N HIS A 122 1.66 -13.16 0.21
CA HIS A 122 1.86 -13.55 1.60
C HIS A 122 1.06 -12.61 2.51
N VAL A 123 -0.03 -13.10 3.09
CA VAL A 123 -0.88 -12.30 4.00
C VAL A 123 -0.45 -12.52 5.45
N HIS A 124 -0.02 -11.44 6.10
CA HIS A 124 0.40 -11.41 7.50
C HIS A 124 -0.72 -10.83 8.37
N ALA A 125 -1.37 -11.70 9.18
CA ALA A 125 -2.45 -11.31 10.09
C ALA A 125 -1.89 -10.78 11.42
N GLU A 126 -1.01 -9.77 11.37
CA GLU A 126 -0.33 -9.23 12.54
C GLU A 126 0.04 -7.74 12.38
N ARG A 127 0.58 -7.15 13.43
CA ARG A 127 1.02 -5.74 13.44
C ARG A 127 2.36 -5.59 12.72
N SER A 128 2.50 -4.50 11.93
CA SER A 128 3.74 -4.19 11.21
C SER A 128 4.96 -4.08 12.13
N GLU A 129 4.77 -3.57 13.35
CA GLU A 129 5.82 -3.46 14.35
C GLU A 129 6.42 -4.82 14.75
N LEU A 130 5.60 -5.89 14.78
CA LEU A 130 6.06 -7.25 15.10
C LEU A 130 6.87 -7.83 13.93
N LEU A 131 6.39 -7.66 12.70
CA LEU A 131 7.12 -8.08 11.50
C LEU A 131 8.46 -7.37 11.35
N ALA A 132 8.48 -6.06 11.61
CA ALA A 132 9.68 -5.25 11.56
C ALA A 132 10.66 -5.52 12.73
N ALA A 133 10.21 -6.16 13.80
CA ALA A 133 11.09 -6.66 14.85
C ALA A 133 11.67 -8.05 14.52
N GLY A 134 11.15 -8.71 13.48
CA GLY A 134 11.51 -10.07 13.05
C GLY A 134 12.13 -10.11 11.65
N SER A 135 11.70 -11.09 10.86
CA SER A 135 12.30 -11.45 9.56
C SER A 135 12.10 -10.42 8.45
N LEU A 136 11.13 -9.51 8.57
CA LEU A 136 10.87 -8.48 7.56
C LEU A 136 11.52 -7.14 7.89
N ARG A 137 12.41 -7.08 8.90
CA ARG A 137 13.18 -5.87 9.20
C ARG A 137 14.08 -5.51 8.02
N ASP A 138 13.97 -4.26 7.54
CA ASP A 138 14.77 -3.73 6.43
C ASP A 138 14.82 -4.68 5.21
N ALA A 139 13.70 -5.36 4.87
CA ALA A 139 13.69 -6.45 3.90
C ALA A 139 13.00 -6.11 2.56
N ALA A 140 11.99 -5.24 2.55
CA ALA A 140 11.20 -4.96 1.36
C ALA A 140 11.82 -3.87 0.49
N ALA A 141 11.89 -4.10 -0.81
CA ALA A 141 12.38 -3.12 -1.79
C ALA A 141 11.44 -1.92 -1.93
N CYS A 142 10.14 -2.16 -1.78
CA CYS A 142 9.12 -1.12 -1.76
C CYS A 142 8.09 -1.41 -0.68
N VAL A 143 7.82 -0.43 0.18
CA VAL A 143 6.73 -0.50 1.15
C VAL A 143 5.69 0.54 0.81
N THR A 144 4.42 0.13 0.78
CA THR A 144 3.28 1.01 0.50
C THR A 144 2.36 1.10 1.71
N ALA A 145 1.63 2.20 1.82
CA ALA A 145 0.49 2.32 2.71
C ALA A 145 -0.50 3.35 2.19
N ARG A 146 -1.79 3.09 2.43
CA ARG A 146 -2.88 4.00 2.10
C ARG A 146 -3.88 4.07 3.24
N ALA A 147 -4.24 5.28 3.67
CA ALA A 147 -5.20 5.52 4.76
C ALA A 147 -4.87 4.76 6.07
N LEU A 148 -3.59 4.45 6.31
CA LEU A 148 -3.13 3.71 7.48
C LEU A 148 -3.21 4.58 8.75
N ALA A 149 -2.62 5.77 8.68
CA ALA A 149 -2.51 6.75 9.77
C ALA A 149 -2.04 8.10 9.21
N PRO A 150 -2.02 9.20 9.99
CA PRO A 150 -1.32 10.42 9.62
C PRO A 150 0.15 10.14 9.22
N PRO A 151 0.72 10.88 8.24
CA PRO A 151 2.03 10.54 7.65
C PRO A 151 3.17 10.29 8.63
N PRO A 152 3.39 11.08 9.71
CA PRO A 152 4.46 10.79 10.66
C PRO A 152 4.34 9.43 11.35
N ILE A 153 3.08 9.00 11.64
CA ILE A 153 2.80 7.70 12.23
C ILE A 153 2.96 6.59 11.17
N ALA A 154 2.45 6.81 9.95
CA ALA A 154 2.58 5.86 8.86
C ALA A 154 4.06 5.58 8.52
N ILE A 155 4.90 6.63 8.50
CA ILE A 155 6.36 6.49 8.31
C ILE A 155 6.95 5.57 9.38
N GLU A 156 6.61 5.78 10.65
CA GLU A 156 7.14 4.96 11.74
C GLU A 156 6.72 3.49 11.64
N LEU A 157 5.50 3.22 11.18
CA LEU A 157 4.97 1.86 11.02
C LEU A 157 5.54 1.14 9.80
N CYS A 158 5.96 1.89 8.76
CA CYS A 158 6.35 1.34 7.47
C CYS A 158 7.87 1.32 7.25
N ALA A 159 8.58 2.39 7.63
CA ALA A 159 10.00 2.55 7.32
C ALA A 159 10.91 1.44 7.88
N PRO A 160 10.62 0.82 9.05
CA PRO A 160 11.41 -0.32 9.53
C PRO A 160 11.33 -1.59 8.69
N LEU A 161 10.40 -1.67 7.74
CA LEU A 161 10.25 -2.77 6.80
C LEU A 161 10.99 -2.52 5.47
N VAL A 162 11.38 -1.26 5.20
CA VAL A 162 12.03 -0.86 3.95
C VAL A 162 13.51 -1.18 4.01
N GLN A 163 14.04 -1.91 3.02
CA GLN A 163 15.48 -2.15 2.89
C GLN A 163 16.25 -0.85 2.58
N VAL A 164 17.54 -0.82 2.85
CA VAL A 164 18.42 0.31 2.44
C VAL A 164 18.41 0.45 0.91
N GLY A 165 18.22 1.66 0.42
CA GLY A 165 18.02 1.97 -1.01
C GLY A 165 16.60 1.70 -1.50
N GLY A 166 15.74 1.10 -0.68
CA GLY A 166 14.32 0.86 -0.97
C GLY A 166 13.45 2.11 -0.84
N ARG A 167 12.17 1.99 -1.20
CA ARG A 167 11.21 3.09 -1.19
C ARG A 167 10.04 2.86 -0.26
N LEU A 168 9.64 3.91 0.44
CA LEU A 168 8.36 4.03 1.11
C LEU A 168 7.45 4.94 0.29
N VAL A 169 6.28 4.44 -0.11
CA VAL A 169 5.28 5.18 -0.89
C VAL A 169 3.98 5.26 -0.11
N LEU A 170 3.61 6.45 0.34
CA LEU A 170 2.37 6.70 1.08
C LEU A 170 1.34 7.39 0.18
N TRP A 171 0.18 6.80 -0.02
CA TRP A 171 -0.97 7.46 -0.66
C TRP A 171 -1.53 8.51 0.28
N SER A 172 -0.95 9.69 0.24
CA SER A 172 -1.30 10.84 1.06
C SER A 172 -1.05 12.13 0.30
N ARG A 173 -2.04 13.02 0.32
CA ARG A 173 -1.95 14.36 -0.25
C ARG A 173 -1.59 15.42 0.80
N ALA A 174 -1.15 15.00 1.98
CA ALA A 174 -0.69 15.93 2.99
C ALA A 174 0.51 16.73 2.45
N PRO A 175 0.54 18.04 2.63
CA PRO A 175 1.74 18.81 2.31
C PRO A 175 2.90 18.33 3.20
N ILE A 176 4.11 18.34 2.64
CA ILE A 176 5.32 18.08 3.42
C ILE A 176 5.47 19.19 4.45
N ASP A 177 5.63 18.80 5.72
CA ASP A 177 5.91 19.68 6.82
C ASP A 177 7.08 19.14 7.67
N GLU A 178 7.52 19.95 8.63
CA GLU A 178 8.64 19.60 9.52
C GLU A 178 8.38 18.31 10.32
N THR A 179 7.12 18.02 10.66
CA THR A 179 6.78 16.81 11.43
C THR A 179 6.96 15.54 10.60
N ILE A 180 6.62 15.60 9.31
CA ILE A 180 6.82 14.51 8.36
C ILE A 180 8.31 14.30 8.12
N LEU A 181 9.07 15.39 7.90
CA LEU A 181 10.51 15.31 7.67
C LEU A 181 11.26 14.80 8.90
N ALA A 182 10.89 15.25 10.11
CA ALA A 182 11.48 14.77 11.36
C ALA A 182 11.20 13.26 11.58
N ALA A 183 10.00 12.79 11.30
CA ALA A 183 9.67 11.36 11.38
C ALA A 183 10.47 10.54 10.35
N ALA A 184 10.60 11.02 9.13
CA ALA A 184 11.39 10.36 8.09
C ALA A 184 12.88 10.29 8.49
N HIS A 185 13.45 11.39 8.94
CA HIS A 185 14.85 11.45 9.39
C HIS A 185 15.12 10.50 10.57
N ALA A 186 14.22 10.45 11.56
CA ALA A 186 14.34 9.54 12.70
C ALA A 186 14.37 8.05 12.29
N LEU A 187 13.84 7.71 11.12
CA LEU A 187 13.78 6.36 10.53
C LEU A 187 14.80 6.19 9.38
N ALA A 188 15.80 7.06 9.29
CA ALA A 188 16.83 7.04 8.23
C ALA A 188 16.24 7.10 6.81
N CYS A 189 15.16 7.84 6.62
CA CYS A 189 14.52 8.05 5.33
C CYS A 189 14.67 9.51 4.87
N SER A 190 14.91 9.70 3.57
CA SER A 190 14.92 11.01 2.93
C SER A 190 13.70 11.17 2.03
N HIS A 191 13.01 12.30 2.12
CA HIS A 191 11.91 12.62 1.22
C HIS A 191 12.42 12.81 -0.22
N LEU A 192 11.71 12.23 -1.17
CA LEU A 192 11.91 12.45 -2.60
C LEU A 192 10.81 13.38 -3.13
N ALA A 193 11.18 14.31 -4.01
CA ALA A 193 10.21 15.18 -4.67
C ALA A 193 9.17 14.35 -5.44
N GLY A 194 7.91 14.74 -5.38
CA GLY A 194 6.78 14.07 -6.03
C GLY A 194 5.79 15.07 -6.60
N ASP A 195 4.73 14.55 -7.21
CA ASP A 195 3.64 15.33 -7.82
C ASP A 195 2.52 15.71 -6.83
N GLY A 196 2.71 15.44 -5.54
CA GLY A 196 1.74 15.72 -4.48
C GLY A 196 0.61 14.68 -4.35
N ALA A 197 0.60 13.63 -5.19
CA ALA A 197 -0.39 12.54 -5.08
C ALA A 197 0.04 11.47 -4.06
N GLN A 198 1.34 11.24 -3.94
CA GLN A 198 1.95 10.37 -2.95
C GLN A 198 3.14 11.06 -2.27
N LEU A 199 3.39 10.71 -1.00
CA LEU A 199 4.63 11.01 -0.32
C LEU A 199 5.60 9.86 -0.54
N VAL A 200 6.79 10.16 -1.08
CA VAL A 200 7.81 9.15 -1.41
C VAL A 200 9.07 9.41 -0.62
N PHE A 201 9.59 8.35 0.02
CA PHE A 201 10.82 8.41 0.77
C PHE A 201 11.76 7.29 0.32
N GLU A 202 13.05 7.55 0.38
CA GLU A 202 14.10 6.54 0.18
C GLU A 202 14.78 6.23 1.50
N LYS A 203 14.95 4.96 1.79
CA LYS A 203 15.69 4.48 2.97
C LYS A 203 17.19 4.64 2.74
N ARG A 204 17.86 5.43 3.57
CA ARG A 204 19.28 5.77 3.41
C ARG A 204 20.23 4.87 4.20
N GLU A 205 19.77 4.43 5.38
CA GLU A 205 20.56 3.64 6.32
C GLU A 205 19.66 2.57 6.98
N PRO A 206 20.24 1.53 7.61
CA PRO A 206 19.45 0.56 8.37
C PRO A 206 18.59 1.24 9.45
N THR A 207 17.47 0.61 9.74
CA THR A 207 16.56 1.08 10.79
C THR A 207 17.29 1.22 12.13
N PRO A 208 17.28 2.40 12.78
CA PRO A 208 17.91 2.58 14.08
C PRO A 208 17.40 1.57 15.12
N ALA A 209 18.26 1.13 16.05
CA ALA A 209 17.97 0.08 17.03
C ALA A 209 16.77 0.40 17.96
N ALA A 210 16.43 1.69 18.12
CA ALA A 210 15.26 2.12 18.89
C ALA A 210 13.91 1.78 18.21
N TYR A 211 13.91 1.34 16.95
CA TYR A 211 12.73 1.01 16.14
C TYR A 211 12.78 -0.43 15.63
N PRO A 212 11.61 -1.06 15.42
CA PRO A 212 10.28 -0.52 15.71
C PRO A 212 10.05 -0.36 17.20
N ARG A 213 9.28 0.64 17.60
CA ARG A 213 8.77 0.74 18.96
C ARG A 213 7.66 -0.32 19.20
N ARG A 214 7.33 -0.57 20.46
CA ARG A 214 6.25 -1.53 20.82
C ARG A 214 4.93 -1.18 20.10
N PRO A 215 4.12 -2.18 19.71
CA PRO A 215 2.84 -1.97 19.03
C PRO A 215 1.97 -0.90 19.69
N GLY A 216 1.45 0.01 18.86
CA GLY A 216 0.59 1.12 19.28
C GLY A 216 1.32 2.35 19.84
N MET A 217 2.65 2.32 20.01
CA MET A 217 3.41 3.49 20.51
C MET A 217 3.44 4.64 19.49
N ALA A 218 3.50 4.34 18.20
CA ALA A 218 3.48 5.35 17.14
C ALA A 218 2.26 6.27 17.25
N ALA A 219 1.07 5.72 17.52
CA ALA A 219 -0.16 6.49 17.68
C ALA A 219 -0.24 7.21 19.03
N LYS A 220 0.21 6.58 20.14
CA LYS A 220 0.15 7.17 21.48
C LYS A 220 1.15 8.31 21.69
N ARG A 221 2.33 8.18 21.10
CA ARG A 221 3.44 9.14 21.22
C ARG A 221 4.10 9.32 19.85
N PRO A 222 3.48 10.05 18.91
CA PRO A 222 4.08 10.32 17.60
C PRO A 222 5.49 10.92 17.75
N LEU A 223 6.40 10.58 16.83
CA LEU A 223 7.79 11.05 16.82
C LEU A 223 7.88 12.57 16.69
N ALA A 224 6.95 13.16 15.97
CA ALA A 224 6.81 14.60 15.84
C ALA A 224 5.33 14.97 16.03
N ARG A 225 5.09 16.07 16.77
CA ARG A 225 3.75 16.64 16.95
C ARG A 225 3.73 18.02 16.30
N ARG A 226 2.61 18.36 15.67
CA ARG A 226 2.36 19.77 15.35
C ARG A 226 2.30 20.53 16.66
N SER A 227 3.12 21.57 16.77
CA SER A 227 3.05 22.58 17.84
C SER A 227 1.73 23.34 17.77
#